data_fc1f262f6c2ac932b4934380df01334b
#
_entry.id   fc1f262f6c2ac932b4934380df01334b
#
_cell.length_a   1.000
_cell.length_b   1.000
_cell.length_c   1.000
_cell.angle_alpha   90.00
_cell.angle_beta   90.00
_cell.angle_gamma   90.00
#
_symmetry.space_group_name_H-M   'P 1'
#
loop_
_entity.id
_entity.type
_entity.pdbx_description
1 polymer ?
#
loop_
_entity_poly.entity_id
_entity_poly.type
_entity_poly.pdbx_seq_one_letter_code
_entity_poly.pdbx_strand_id
1 'polypeptide(L)'
;MPVNPIEILRVAARGDGVAADGRHVALAAPGDHVTAAGEVLPGPHHREPPCRHFPTCGGCQLQHLDDAAWSRFLEDRITTALAAQGLNAPIRAPHLSPPRTRRRAALHAERRGRQVLLGFAEQSSHQ
;
A
#
# COMPACT_ATOMS: atom_id res chain seq x y z
N MET A 1 13.95 -25.89 -15.07
CA MET A 1 13.25 -26.02 -13.77
C MET A 1 12.24 -24.91 -13.65
N PRO A 2 10.96 -25.21 -13.44
CA PRO A 2 10.01 -24.16 -13.13
C PRO A 2 10.39 -23.53 -11.78
N VAL A 3 10.69 -22.23 -11.80
CA VAL A 3 10.88 -21.50 -10.55
C VAL A 3 9.49 -21.25 -9.97
N ASN A 4 9.22 -21.83 -8.81
CA ASN A 4 7.94 -21.62 -8.14
C ASN A 4 7.76 -20.12 -7.81
N PRO A 5 6.53 -19.59 -7.93
CA PRO A 5 6.24 -18.25 -7.48
C PRO A 5 6.59 -18.07 -6.01
N ILE A 6 7.10 -16.90 -5.66
CA ILE A 6 7.55 -16.57 -4.30
C ILE A 6 6.47 -15.81 -3.58
N GLU A 7 6.16 -16.22 -2.36
CA GLU A 7 5.11 -15.60 -1.54
C GLU A 7 5.52 -14.21 -1.05
N ILE A 8 4.56 -13.30 -1.05
CA ILE A 8 4.65 -11.99 -0.42
C ILE A 8 4.27 -12.12 1.06
N LEU A 9 5.20 -11.78 1.95
CA LEU A 9 5.03 -12.02 3.38
C LEU A 9 4.47 -10.82 4.15
N ARG A 10 4.82 -9.61 3.73
CA ARG A 10 4.45 -8.37 4.43
C ARG A 10 4.45 -7.18 3.49
N VAL A 11 4.03 -6.04 3.99
CA VAL A 11 4.08 -4.75 3.28
C VAL A 11 5.16 -3.87 3.89
N ALA A 12 6.01 -3.33 3.04
CA ALA A 12 7.03 -2.35 3.43
C ALA A 12 6.42 -0.97 3.72
N ALA A 13 7.18 -0.12 4.38
CA ALA A 13 6.72 1.21 4.84
C ALA A 13 6.12 2.09 3.72
N ARG A 14 6.54 1.92 2.48
CA ARG A 14 6.04 2.68 1.32
C ARG A 14 4.95 1.98 0.52
N GLY A 15 4.48 0.82 0.98
CA GLY A 15 3.37 0.11 0.37
C GLY A 15 3.75 -1.05 -0.55
N ASP A 16 5.02 -1.27 -0.84
CA ASP A 16 5.47 -2.43 -1.62
C ASP A 16 5.33 -3.72 -0.80
N GLY A 17 4.93 -4.79 -1.46
CA GLY A 17 5.01 -6.13 -0.87
C GLY A 17 6.45 -6.58 -0.75
N VAL A 18 6.78 -7.29 0.32
CA VAL A 18 8.11 -7.90 0.51
C VAL A 18 8.00 -9.40 0.38
N ALA A 19 8.65 -9.94 -0.64
CA ALA A 19 8.69 -11.37 -0.91
C ALA A 19 9.58 -12.12 0.08
N ALA A 20 9.40 -13.45 0.15
CA ALA A 20 10.17 -14.32 1.04
C ALA A 20 11.69 -14.26 0.78
N ASP A 21 12.11 -13.90 -0.42
CA ASP A 21 13.52 -13.69 -0.79
C ASP A 21 14.03 -12.27 -0.52
N GLY A 22 13.20 -11.39 0.05
CA GLY A 22 13.53 -10.01 0.39
C GLY A 22 13.27 -8.98 -0.72
N ARG A 23 12.83 -9.39 -1.91
CA ARG A 23 12.50 -8.45 -2.99
C ARG A 23 11.30 -7.60 -2.63
N HIS A 24 11.33 -6.34 -3.06
CA HIS A 24 10.19 -5.43 -3.00
C HIS A 24 9.41 -5.51 -4.31
N VAL A 25 8.11 -5.70 -4.21
CA VAL A 25 7.21 -5.87 -5.36
C VAL A 25 6.08 -4.84 -5.24
N ALA A 26 6.00 -3.94 -6.21
CA ALA A 26 4.96 -2.93 -6.24
C ALA A 26 3.57 -3.56 -6.34
N LEU A 27 2.59 -3.00 -5.64
CA LEU A 27 1.18 -3.39 -5.68
C LEU A 27 0.91 -4.85 -5.27
N ALA A 28 1.81 -5.46 -4.53
CA ALA A 28 1.63 -6.80 -4.01
C ALA A 28 1.13 -6.78 -2.55
N ALA A 29 0.15 -7.62 -2.26
CA ALA A 29 -0.42 -7.78 -0.92
C ALA A 29 0.14 -9.04 -0.24
N PRO A 30 0.16 -9.12 1.10
CA PRO A 30 0.53 -10.34 1.80
C PRO A 30 -0.32 -11.53 1.36
N GLY A 31 0.32 -12.67 1.06
CA GLY A 31 -0.34 -13.84 0.52
C GLY A 31 -0.41 -13.88 -1.02
N ASP A 32 -0.07 -12.79 -1.70
CA ASP A 32 0.18 -12.84 -3.14
C ASP A 32 1.45 -13.64 -3.43
N HIS A 33 1.60 -14.05 -4.68
CA HIS A 33 2.82 -14.68 -5.17
C HIS A 33 3.38 -13.90 -6.34
N VAL A 34 4.69 -13.82 -6.45
CA VAL A 34 5.37 -13.18 -7.57
C VAL A 34 6.10 -14.22 -8.41
N THR A 35 5.88 -14.20 -9.71
CA THR A 35 6.56 -15.08 -10.65
C THR A 35 8.00 -14.63 -10.91
N ALA A 36 8.81 -15.48 -11.54
CA ALA A 36 10.15 -15.12 -11.97
C ALA A 36 10.17 -13.94 -12.96
N ALA A 37 9.09 -13.75 -13.72
CA ALA A 37 8.91 -12.63 -14.64
C ALA A 37 8.46 -11.32 -13.92
N GLY A 38 8.19 -11.39 -12.61
CA GLY A 38 7.73 -10.22 -11.83
C GLY A 38 6.22 -10.01 -11.84
N GLU A 39 5.45 -10.95 -12.37
CA GLU A 39 3.99 -10.88 -12.37
C GLU A 39 3.44 -11.21 -10.98
N VAL A 40 2.50 -10.40 -10.50
CA VAL A 40 1.82 -10.62 -9.22
C VAL A 40 0.60 -11.50 -9.44
N LEU A 41 0.58 -12.64 -8.75
CA LEU A 41 -0.57 -13.55 -8.70
C LEU A 41 -1.36 -13.23 -7.42
N PRO A 42 -2.58 -12.65 -7.54
CA PRO A 42 -3.35 -12.22 -6.38
C PRO A 42 -3.69 -13.36 -5.43
N GLY A 43 -3.52 -13.09 -4.13
CA GLY A 43 -3.90 -13.98 -3.03
C GLY A 43 -5.18 -13.51 -2.32
N PRO A 44 -5.49 -14.10 -1.14
CA PRO A 44 -6.76 -13.87 -0.46
C PRO A 44 -6.93 -12.46 0.13
N HIS A 45 -5.84 -11.71 0.33
CA HIS A 45 -5.85 -10.34 0.88
C HIS A 45 -5.70 -9.24 -0.17
N HIS A 46 -5.54 -9.63 -1.42
CA HIS A 46 -5.53 -8.69 -2.54
C HIS A 46 -6.95 -8.32 -2.90
N ARG A 47 -7.24 -7.03 -2.97
CA ARG A 47 -8.57 -6.55 -3.36
C ARG A 47 -8.50 -5.58 -4.52
N GLU A 48 -9.60 -5.49 -5.26
CA GLU A 48 -9.79 -4.44 -6.25
C GLU A 48 -9.82 -3.08 -5.57
N PRO A 49 -8.95 -2.14 -5.97
CA PRO A 49 -8.93 -0.80 -5.37
C PRO A 49 -10.26 -0.06 -5.56
N PRO A 50 -10.82 0.56 -4.52
CA PRO A 50 -12.10 1.27 -4.62
C PRO A 50 -12.03 2.59 -5.40
N CYS A 51 -10.84 3.13 -5.64
CA CYS A 51 -10.63 4.37 -6.38
C CYS A 51 -10.06 4.10 -7.77
N ARG A 52 -10.72 4.63 -8.80
CA ARG A 52 -10.28 4.51 -10.20
C ARG A 52 -8.92 5.14 -10.49
N HIS A 53 -8.46 6.07 -9.66
CA HIS A 53 -7.18 6.76 -9.84
C HIS A 53 -5.99 6.00 -9.21
N PHE A 54 -6.26 4.98 -8.43
CA PHE A 54 -5.21 4.12 -7.90
C PHE A 54 -4.72 3.15 -9.00
N PRO A 55 -3.43 2.89 -9.16
CA PRO A 55 -2.29 3.34 -8.37
C PRO A 55 -1.57 4.59 -8.92
N THR A 56 -2.08 5.22 -9.97
CA THR A 56 -1.41 6.36 -10.63
C THR A 56 -1.34 7.59 -9.72
N CYS A 57 -2.44 7.87 -9.00
CA CYS A 57 -2.50 8.96 -8.03
C CYS A 57 -1.58 8.70 -6.82
N GLY A 58 -0.76 9.69 -6.46
CA GLY A 58 0.16 9.61 -5.32
C GLY A 58 -0.50 9.75 -3.94
N GLY A 59 -1.81 9.95 -3.88
CA GLY A 59 -2.54 10.15 -2.61
C GLY A 59 -2.73 8.89 -1.77
N CYS A 60 -2.61 7.69 -2.35
CA CYS A 60 -2.80 6.41 -1.66
C CYS A 60 -1.82 5.36 -2.16
N GLN A 61 -1.41 4.46 -1.27
CA GLN A 61 -0.46 3.39 -1.56
C GLN A 61 -0.97 1.99 -1.20
N LEU A 62 -2.08 1.87 -0.48
CA LEU A 62 -2.51 0.61 0.14
C LEU A 62 -3.92 0.15 -0.28
N GLN A 63 -4.49 0.72 -1.33
CA GLN A 63 -5.86 0.36 -1.73
C GLN A 63 -6.01 -1.05 -2.31
N HIS A 64 -4.91 -1.71 -2.63
CA HIS A 64 -4.88 -3.11 -3.06
C HIS A 64 -4.92 -4.11 -1.89
N LEU A 65 -4.82 -3.64 -0.65
CA LEU A 65 -4.95 -4.46 0.55
C LEU A 65 -6.40 -4.53 1.00
N ASP A 66 -6.85 -5.70 1.43
CA ASP A 66 -8.10 -5.81 2.17
C ASP A 66 -7.97 -5.24 3.58
N ASP A 67 -9.07 -5.14 4.32
CA ASP A 67 -9.07 -4.56 5.66
C ASP A 67 -8.22 -5.34 6.65
N ALA A 68 -8.14 -6.66 6.52
CA ALA A 68 -7.30 -7.50 7.37
C ALA A 68 -5.81 -7.22 7.16
N ALA A 69 -5.37 -7.15 5.91
CA ALA A 69 -3.97 -6.84 5.57
C ALA A 69 -3.62 -5.39 5.93
N TRP A 70 -4.54 -4.46 5.75
CA TRP A 70 -4.34 -3.06 6.13
C TRP A 70 -4.23 -2.89 7.64
N SER A 71 -5.11 -3.53 8.42
CA SER A 71 -5.02 -3.54 9.90
C SER A 71 -3.68 -4.08 10.37
N ARG A 72 -3.24 -5.19 9.81
CA ARG A 72 -1.95 -5.80 10.16
C ARG A 72 -0.77 -4.88 9.83
N PHE A 73 -0.81 -4.22 8.68
CA PHE A 73 0.21 -3.24 8.32
C PHE A 73 0.33 -2.11 9.36
N LEU A 74 -0.81 -1.57 9.83
CA LEU A 74 -0.84 -0.51 10.83
C LEU A 74 -0.31 -0.99 12.19
N GLU A 75 -0.72 -2.17 12.63
CA GLU A 75 -0.25 -2.79 13.87
C GLU A 75 1.25 -3.07 13.83
N ASP A 76 1.73 -3.66 12.75
CA ASP A 76 3.15 -4.02 12.56
C ASP A 76 4.06 -2.79 12.58
N ARG A 77 3.61 -1.66 12.06
CA ARG A 77 4.38 -0.41 12.11
C ARG A 77 4.63 0.05 13.54
N ILE A 78 3.63 -0.03 14.39
CA ILE A 78 3.74 0.36 15.80
C ILE A 78 4.56 -0.68 16.57
N THR A 79 4.24 -1.95 16.42
CA THR A 79 4.93 -3.05 17.10
C THR A 79 6.42 -3.08 16.77
N THR A 80 6.77 -2.92 15.49
CA THR A 80 8.16 -2.91 15.05
C THR A 80 8.91 -1.68 15.59
N ALA A 81 8.28 -0.51 15.61
CA ALA A 81 8.88 0.70 16.16
C ALA A 81 9.15 0.57 17.66
N LEU A 82 8.22 -0.01 18.41
CA LEU A 82 8.40 -0.29 19.85
C LEU A 82 9.51 -1.31 20.07
N ALA A 83 9.51 -2.40 19.34
CA ALA A 83 10.51 -3.46 19.44
C ALA A 83 11.92 -2.96 19.16
N ALA A 84 12.09 -2.03 18.22
CA ALA A 84 13.37 -1.40 17.93
C ALA A 84 13.95 -0.60 19.11
N GLN A 85 13.10 -0.18 20.05
CA GLN A 85 13.47 0.48 21.30
C GLN A 85 13.47 -0.45 22.51
N GLY A 86 13.35 -1.77 22.30
CA GLY A 86 13.27 -2.75 23.37
C GLY A 86 11.97 -2.70 24.18
N LEU A 87 10.93 -2.08 23.63
CA LEU A 87 9.63 -1.92 24.28
C LEU A 87 8.64 -2.96 23.76
N ASN A 88 7.80 -3.44 24.67
CA ASN A 88 6.66 -4.31 24.34
C ASN A 88 5.42 -3.76 25.03
N ALA A 89 4.39 -3.51 24.25
CA ALA A 89 3.11 -3.01 24.75
C ALA A 89 1.94 -3.65 23.98
N PRO A 90 0.79 -3.86 24.63
CA PRO A 90 -0.40 -4.32 23.94
C PRO A 90 -0.88 -3.26 22.95
N ILE A 91 -1.18 -3.67 21.71
CA ILE A 91 -1.68 -2.82 20.65
C ILE A 91 -3.18 -3.08 20.48
N ARG A 92 -3.97 -2.03 20.50
CA ARG A 92 -5.40 -2.12 20.19
C ARG A 92 -5.61 -2.26 18.68
N ALA A 93 -6.71 -2.91 18.30
CA ALA A 93 -7.11 -3.02 16.92
C ALA A 93 -7.24 -1.62 16.28
N PRO A 94 -6.71 -1.41 15.06
CA PRO A 94 -6.87 -0.14 14.35
C PRO A 94 -8.32 0.17 14.04
N HIS A 95 -8.66 1.46 14.07
CA HIS A 95 -9.93 1.92 13.52
C HIS A 95 -9.75 2.23 12.03
N LEU A 96 -10.46 1.51 11.16
CA LEU A 96 -10.43 1.72 9.72
C LEU A 96 -11.63 2.55 9.28
N SER A 97 -11.37 3.72 8.70
CA SER A 97 -12.43 4.54 8.12
C SER A 97 -12.87 3.97 6.77
N PRO A 98 -14.18 3.90 6.49
CA PRO A 98 -14.67 3.43 5.19
C PRO A 98 -14.19 4.33 4.03
N PRO A 99 -14.19 3.84 2.79
CA PRO A 99 -13.96 4.67 1.61
C PRO A 99 -14.93 5.86 1.55
N ARG A 100 -14.48 6.98 0.97
CA ARG A 100 -15.28 8.21 0.76
C ARG A 100 -15.73 8.92 2.05
N THR A 101 -15.01 8.73 3.14
CA THR A 101 -15.33 9.39 4.42
C THR A 101 -14.36 10.49 4.80
N ARG A 102 -13.33 10.73 4.00
CA ARG A 102 -12.33 11.78 4.25
C ARG A 102 -12.97 13.17 4.16
N ARG A 103 -12.87 13.94 5.23
CA ARG A 103 -13.46 15.28 5.32
C ARG A 103 -12.52 16.41 4.93
N ARG A 104 -11.22 16.17 4.95
CA ARG A 104 -10.19 17.17 4.65
C ARG A 104 -9.12 16.57 3.76
N ALA A 105 -8.74 17.31 2.73
CA ALA A 105 -7.64 16.96 1.86
C ALA A 105 -6.93 18.25 1.42
N ALA A 106 -5.61 18.19 1.29
CA ALA A 106 -4.82 19.23 0.64
C ALA A 106 -4.63 18.84 -0.82
N LEU A 107 -5.10 19.67 -1.73
CA LEU A 107 -4.96 19.47 -3.16
C LEU A 107 -3.92 20.43 -3.70
N HIS A 108 -3.18 19.99 -4.71
CA HIS A 108 -2.30 20.84 -5.49
C HIS A 108 -3.12 21.57 -6.56
N ALA A 109 -2.83 22.86 -6.77
CA ALA A 109 -3.38 23.64 -7.87
C ALA A 109 -2.23 24.10 -8.77
N GLU A 110 -2.33 23.81 -10.05
CA GLU A 110 -1.35 24.21 -11.06
C GLU A 110 -2.03 24.95 -12.18
N ARG A 111 -1.48 26.11 -12.57
CA ARG A 111 -1.97 26.85 -13.71
C ARG A 111 -1.19 26.46 -14.97
N ARG A 112 -1.90 25.97 -15.98
CA ARG A 112 -1.36 25.70 -17.33
C ARG A 112 -2.07 26.57 -18.36
N GLY A 113 -1.44 27.69 -18.73
CA GLY A 113 -2.07 28.65 -19.62
C GLY A 113 -3.34 29.28 -19.02
N ARG A 114 -4.49 29.03 -19.64
CA ARG A 114 -5.81 29.47 -19.15
C ARG A 114 -6.53 28.47 -18.26
N GLN A 115 -5.99 27.27 -18.13
CA GLN A 115 -6.59 26.19 -17.31
C GLN A 115 -5.94 26.14 -15.93
N VAL A 116 -6.74 25.76 -14.95
CA VAL A 116 -6.27 25.41 -13.61
C VAL A 116 -6.54 23.92 -13.40
N LEU A 117 -5.47 23.19 -13.11
CA LEU A 117 -5.54 21.78 -12.71
C LEU A 117 -5.56 21.72 -11.19
N LEU A 118 -6.49 20.95 -10.66
CA LEU A 118 -6.63 20.76 -9.21
C LEU A 118 -6.70 19.28 -8.90
N GLY A 119 -5.86 18.81 -7.98
CA GLY A 119 -5.85 17.39 -7.59
C GLY A 119 -4.64 17.01 -6.77
N PHE A 120 -4.46 15.71 -6.60
CA PHE A 120 -3.23 15.13 -6.05
C PHE A 120 -2.20 14.93 -7.17
N ALA A 121 -0.92 15.04 -6.82
CA ALA A 121 0.15 14.70 -7.74
C ALA A 121 0.17 13.18 -8.02
N GLU A 122 0.60 12.81 -9.21
CA GLU A 122 0.85 11.42 -9.56
C GLU A 122 2.01 10.84 -8.73
N GLN A 123 1.96 9.53 -8.50
CA GLN A 123 3.00 8.83 -7.76
C GLN A 123 4.33 8.92 -8.52
N SER A 124 5.40 9.27 -7.80
CA SER A 124 6.76 9.39 -8.35
C SER A 124 6.89 10.40 -9.50
N SER A 125 6.00 11.38 -9.57
CA SER A 125 5.93 12.41 -10.60
C SER A 125 5.71 13.78 -9.97
N HIS A 126 6.12 14.83 -10.66
CA HIS A 126 5.81 16.23 -10.34
C HIS A 126 4.58 16.75 -11.12
N GLN A 127 3.84 15.85 -11.77
CA GLN A 127 2.64 16.18 -12.53
C GLN A 127 1.37 16.00 -11.71
#